data_3b10bd3ce6d67fd0a4b9b196fabfed16
#
_entry.id   3b10bd3ce6d67fd0a4b9b196fabfed16
#
_cell.length_a   1.000
_cell.length_b   1.000
_cell.length_c   1.000
_cell.angle_alpha   90.00
_cell.angle_beta   90.00
_cell.angle_gamma   90.00
#
_symmetry.space_group_name_H-M   'P 1'
#
loop_
_entity.id
_entity.type
_entity.pdbx_description
1 polymer ?
#
loop_
_entity_poly.entity_id
_entity_poly.type
_entity_poly.pdbx_seq_one_letter_code
_entity_poly.pdbx_strand_id
1 'polypeptide(L)'
;SSDPSKVIFTSNATEGLNIVLFGLFKSGDHVISTVTEHNSVLRPLYKMKKERGLSLDFVGIDECGRLKYNEFEEYIRPNTRAIVVNHISNVSGEIADIEYISKIAGANNLYLIVDASQSAGSIDIDMEKMGIDILCFTGHKALFGPGGTGGIVLNKDIIIDTFKVGGSGVQSFNKEQPGEYPTRLEAGTLNIMGIAGLGAGIDFINEVGIKNIHKKEMYLLKRL
;
A
#
# COMPACT_ATOMS: atom_id res chain seq x y z
N SER A 1 -7.72 0.97 -15.48
CA SER A 1 -6.29 0.72 -15.77
C SER A 1 -5.50 1.92 -15.31
N SER A 2 -4.48 1.70 -14.53
CA SER A 2 -3.65 2.77 -14.01
C SER A 2 -2.72 3.33 -15.10
N ASP A 3 -2.46 4.62 -15.05
CA ASP A 3 -1.41 5.25 -15.85
C ASP A 3 -0.05 4.64 -15.42
N PRO A 4 0.75 4.13 -16.36
CA PRO A 4 2.07 3.56 -16.03
C PRO A 4 2.99 4.52 -15.27
N SER A 5 2.87 5.83 -15.48
CA SER A 5 3.63 6.85 -14.74
C SER A 5 3.29 6.88 -13.24
N LYS A 6 2.15 6.35 -12.84
CA LYS A 6 1.69 6.26 -11.45
C LYS A 6 2.04 4.94 -10.77
N VAL A 7 2.81 4.08 -11.43
CA VAL A 7 3.32 2.81 -10.87
C VAL A 7 4.80 2.99 -10.58
N ILE A 8 5.17 2.90 -9.32
CA ILE A 8 6.53 3.05 -8.82
C ILE A 8 7.02 1.67 -8.35
N PHE A 9 8.10 1.15 -8.91
CA PHE A 9 8.65 -0.12 -8.49
C PHE A 9 9.51 0.02 -7.25
N THR A 10 9.37 -0.96 -6.37
CA THR A 10 10.14 -1.10 -5.13
C THR A 10 10.62 -2.54 -4.96
N SER A 11 11.53 -2.79 -4.03
CA SER A 11 11.99 -4.16 -3.75
C SER A 11 10.94 -5.01 -3.01
N ASN A 12 9.96 -4.40 -2.40
CA ASN A 12 8.85 -5.05 -1.69
C ASN A 12 7.87 -3.99 -1.14
N ALA A 13 6.72 -4.43 -0.59
CA ALA A 13 5.75 -3.54 0.02
C ALA A 13 6.32 -2.74 1.20
N THR A 14 7.25 -3.31 1.98
CA THR A 14 7.87 -2.59 3.11
C THR A 14 8.61 -1.35 2.64
N GLU A 15 9.39 -1.44 1.55
CA GLU A 15 10.03 -0.27 0.95
C GLU A 15 8.97 0.74 0.45
N GLY A 16 7.96 0.26 -0.27
CA GLY A 16 6.87 1.09 -0.76
C GLY A 16 6.15 1.85 0.35
N LEU A 17 5.78 1.16 1.43
CA LEU A 17 5.15 1.77 2.61
C LEU A 17 6.08 2.80 3.28
N ASN A 18 7.38 2.51 3.42
CA ASN A 18 8.32 3.50 3.95
C ASN A 18 8.39 4.76 3.06
N ILE A 19 8.50 4.59 1.74
CA ILE A 19 8.50 5.72 0.79
C ILE A 19 7.25 6.57 0.98
N VAL A 20 6.07 5.94 1.00
CA VAL A 20 4.78 6.62 1.12
C VAL A 20 4.67 7.33 2.47
N LEU A 21 4.87 6.62 3.57
CA LEU A 21 4.63 7.15 4.91
C LEU A 21 5.61 8.29 5.22
N PHE A 22 6.92 8.09 5.00
CA PHE A 22 7.93 9.12 5.28
C PHE A 22 7.87 10.30 4.31
N GLY A 23 7.42 10.09 3.07
CA GLY A 23 7.31 11.14 2.06
C GLY A 23 6.01 11.95 2.14
N LEU A 24 4.94 11.38 2.70
CA LEU A 24 3.63 12.03 2.75
C LEU A 24 3.40 12.77 4.06
N PHE A 25 3.80 12.20 5.20
CA PHE A 25 3.46 12.76 6.52
C PHE A 25 4.49 13.74 7.04
N LYS A 26 3.98 14.82 7.60
CA LYS A 26 4.76 15.92 8.20
C LYS A 26 4.65 15.90 9.73
N SER A 27 5.49 16.71 10.36
CA SER A 27 5.40 16.93 11.81
C SER A 27 4.02 17.44 12.21
N GLY A 28 3.44 16.83 13.24
CA GLY A 28 2.12 17.20 13.75
C GLY A 28 0.93 16.59 13.01
N ASP A 29 1.14 15.88 11.91
CA ASP A 29 0.05 15.14 11.25
C ASP A 29 -0.50 14.05 12.18
N HIS A 30 -1.79 13.76 12.00
CA HIS A 30 -2.45 12.63 12.63
C HIS A 30 -2.77 11.56 11.60
N VAL A 31 -2.56 10.31 11.97
CA VAL A 31 -2.80 9.13 11.14
C VAL A 31 -3.65 8.13 11.90
N ILE A 32 -4.71 7.66 11.26
CA ILE A 32 -5.53 6.54 11.74
C ILE A 32 -5.02 5.27 11.06
N SER A 33 -4.79 4.23 11.84
CA SER A 33 -4.39 2.91 11.33
C SER A 33 -5.17 1.83 12.07
N THR A 34 -4.78 0.56 11.99
CA THR A 34 -5.48 -0.53 12.67
C THR A 34 -4.54 -1.36 13.54
N VAL A 35 -5.08 -2.06 14.52
CA VAL A 35 -4.30 -2.99 15.35
C VAL A 35 -3.89 -4.26 14.60
N THR A 36 -4.44 -4.48 13.39
CA THR A 36 -4.18 -5.66 12.57
C THR A 36 -3.08 -5.45 11.53
N GLU A 37 -2.42 -4.28 11.56
CA GLU A 37 -1.38 -3.93 10.60
C GLU A 37 -0.13 -4.80 10.72
N HIS A 38 0.49 -5.04 9.57
CA HIS A 38 1.83 -5.60 9.53
C HIS A 38 2.88 -4.61 10.06
N ASN A 39 4.01 -5.12 10.56
CA ASN A 39 5.14 -4.31 11.03
C ASN A 39 5.70 -3.34 9.97
N SER A 40 5.45 -3.58 8.68
CA SER A 40 5.81 -2.67 7.58
C SER A 40 5.06 -1.33 7.65
N VAL A 41 3.91 -1.29 8.33
CA VAL A 41 3.13 -0.08 8.62
C VAL A 41 3.43 0.39 10.05
N LEU A 42 3.32 -0.49 11.04
CA LEU A 42 3.43 -0.10 12.45
C LEU A 42 4.79 0.51 12.80
N ARG A 43 5.90 -0.13 12.38
CA ARG A 43 7.24 0.35 12.75
C ARG A 43 7.58 1.72 12.16
N PRO A 44 7.33 2.01 10.88
CA PRO A 44 7.47 3.37 10.34
C PRO A 44 6.61 4.40 11.09
N LEU A 45 5.33 4.10 11.36
CA LEU A 45 4.44 5.00 12.07
C LEU A 45 4.96 5.31 13.49
N TYR A 46 5.35 4.29 14.26
CA TYR A 46 5.93 4.49 15.60
C TYR A 46 7.25 5.25 15.55
N LYS A 47 8.10 5.00 14.54
CA LYS A 47 9.33 5.77 14.34
C LYS A 47 9.01 7.24 14.08
N MET A 48 8.06 7.53 13.22
CA MET A 48 7.65 8.91 12.92
C MET A 48 6.95 9.59 14.10
N LYS A 49 6.16 8.85 14.89
CA LYS A 49 5.62 9.37 16.16
C LYS A 49 6.75 9.88 17.07
N LYS A 50 7.82 9.09 17.21
CA LYS A 50 8.98 9.43 18.05
C LYS A 50 9.82 10.58 17.49
N GLU A 51 10.07 10.58 16.16
CA GLU A 51 11.05 11.47 15.54
C GLU A 51 10.44 12.75 14.98
N ARG A 52 9.16 12.69 14.53
CA ARG A 52 8.47 13.81 13.88
C ARG A 52 7.23 14.29 14.63
N GLY A 53 6.89 13.67 15.76
CA GLY A 53 5.73 14.08 16.55
C GLY A 53 4.38 13.77 15.88
N LEU A 54 4.28 12.69 15.07
CA LEU A 54 3.00 12.23 14.57
C LEU A 54 2.07 11.82 15.71
N SER A 55 0.78 12.11 15.55
CA SER A 55 -0.28 11.52 16.36
C SER A 55 -0.81 10.27 15.71
N LEU A 56 -1.06 9.22 16.46
CA LEU A 56 -1.54 7.93 15.93
C LEU A 56 -2.70 7.43 16.75
N ASP A 57 -3.77 7.01 16.08
CA ASP A 57 -4.83 6.21 16.65
C ASP A 57 -4.95 4.90 15.89
N PHE A 58 -5.30 3.83 16.59
CA PHE A 58 -5.41 2.50 16.02
C PHE A 58 -6.81 1.95 16.27
N VAL A 59 -7.55 1.73 15.19
CA VAL A 59 -8.84 1.07 15.21
C VAL A 59 -8.69 -0.35 15.76
N GLY A 60 -9.46 -0.66 16.79
CA GLY A 60 -9.45 -1.95 17.44
C GLY A 60 -10.22 -3.01 16.68
N ILE A 61 -10.26 -4.22 17.27
CA ILE A 61 -11.09 -5.35 16.81
C ILE A 61 -12.13 -5.69 17.86
N ASP A 62 -13.25 -6.26 17.40
CA ASP A 62 -14.28 -6.82 18.26
C ASP A 62 -13.89 -8.24 18.78
N GLU A 63 -14.77 -8.87 19.55
CA GLU A 63 -14.57 -10.21 20.08
C GLU A 63 -14.47 -11.31 18.99
N CYS A 64 -14.97 -11.00 17.77
CA CYS A 64 -14.89 -11.86 16.59
C CYS A 64 -13.63 -11.60 15.75
N GLY A 65 -12.76 -10.66 16.15
CA GLY A 65 -11.56 -10.28 15.43
C GLY A 65 -11.78 -9.33 14.24
N ARG A 66 -12.99 -8.75 14.09
CA ARG A 66 -13.32 -7.81 13.02
C ARG A 66 -13.01 -6.39 13.45
N LEU A 67 -12.60 -5.54 12.50
CA LEU A 67 -12.38 -4.12 12.77
C LEU A 67 -13.64 -3.43 13.30
N LYS A 68 -13.46 -2.55 14.28
CA LYS A 68 -14.51 -1.69 14.81
C LYS A 68 -14.66 -0.45 13.93
N TYR A 69 -15.41 -0.58 12.84
CA TYR A 69 -15.51 0.44 11.79
C TYR A 69 -15.96 1.82 12.27
N ASN A 70 -16.77 1.92 13.35
CA ASN A 70 -17.17 3.18 13.95
C ASN A 70 -15.98 3.99 14.49
N GLU A 71 -14.93 3.33 14.97
CA GLU A 71 -13.74 4.00 15.51
C GLU A 71 -12.99 4.81 14.44
N PHE A 72 -13.13 4.47 13.13
CA PHE A 72 -12.51 5.29 12.07
C PHE A 72 -13.05 6.72 12.08
N GLU A 73 -14.35 6.92 12.22
CA GLU A 73 -14.95 8.25 12.30
C GLU A 73 -14.67 8.94 13.63
N GLU A 74 -14.72 8.20 14.74
CA GLU A 74 -14.48 8.70 16.09
C GLU A 74 -13.07 9.28 16.27
N TYR A 75 -12.09 8.72 15.56
CA TYR A 75 -10.69 9.17 15.65
C TYR A 75 -10.33 10.33 14.73
N ILE A 76 -11.25 10.79 13.87
CA ILE A 76 -10.97 11.92 12.98
C ILE A 76 -10.76 13.21 13.77
N ARG A 77 -9.67 13.91 13.45
CA ARG A 77 -9.27 15.19 14.04
C ARG A 77 -8.99 16.21 12.94
N PRO A 78 -8.94 17.51 13.25
CA PRO A 78 -8.63 18.55 12.25
C PRO A 78 -7.29 18.36 11.54
N ASN A 79 -6.32 17.71 12.20
CA ASN A 79 -5.00 17.41 11.67
C ASN A 79 -4.87 15.97 11.13
N THR A 80 -5.96 15.21 11.01
CA THR A 80 -5.93 13.88 10.40
C THR A 80 -5.57 14.02 8.92
N ARG A 81 -4.56 13.28 8.50
CA ARG A 81 -4.04 13.32 7.13
C ARG A 81 -4.43 12.11 6.29
N ALA A 82 -4.45 10.94 6.91
CA ALA A 82 -4.71 9.69 6.19
C ALA A 82 -5.27 8.59 7.09
N ILE A 83 -5.90 7.61 6.45
CA ILE A 83 -6.16 6.29 6.99
C ILE A 83 -5.20 5.32 6.31
N VAL A 84 -4.46 4.52 7.09
CA VAL A 84 -3.54 3.49 6.61
C VAL A 84 -4.05 2.13 7.07
N VAL A 85 -4.38 1.25 6.14
CA VAL A 85 -5.02 -0.03 6.46
C VAL A 85 -4.49 -1.17 5.60
N ASN A 86 -4.30 -2.35 6.19
CA ASN A 86 -4.08 -3.57 5.42
C ASN A 86 -5.42 -4.07 4.84
N HIS A 87 -5.41 -4.48 3.58
CA HIS A 87 -6.62 -5.00 2.94
C HIS A 87 -6.98 -6.39 3.45
N ILE A 88 -5.97 -7.24 3.66
CA ILE A 88 -6.14 -8.57 4.28
C ILE A 88 -5.08 -8.73 5.35
N SER A 89 -5.51 -9.08 6.55
CA SER A 89 -4.59 -9.36 7.65
C SER A 89 -3.78 -10.63 7.39
N ASN A 90 -2.46 -10.55 7.53
CA ASN A 90 -1.58 -11.71 7.41
C ASN A 90 -1.67 -12.67 8.62
N VAL A 91 -2.34 -12.27 9.69
CA VAL A 91 -2.50 -13.07 10.92
C VAL A 91 -3.85 -13.74 10.97
N SER A 92 -4.93 -12.98 10.80
CA SER A 92 -6.30 -13.49 10.93
C SER A 92 -6.94 -13.88 9.60
N GLY A 93 -6.44 -13.37 8.46
CA GLY A 93 -7.10 -13.50 7.15
C GLY A 93 -8.34 -12.62 7.00
N GLU A 94 -8.65 -11.78 7.99
CA GLU A 94 -9.76 -10.82 7.92
C GLU A 94 -9.56 -9.86 6.75
N ILE A 95 -10.63 -9.64 5.97
CA ILE A 95 -10.66 -8.74 4.83
C ILE A 95 -11.34 -7.44 5.26
N ALA A 96 -10.61 -6.33 5.21
CA ALA A 96 -11.14 -5.02 5.53
C ALA A 96 -12.11 -4.54 4.44
N ASP A 97 -13.23 -3.94 4.85
CA ASP A 97 -14.17 -3.27 3.95
C ASP A 97 -13.59 -1.91 3.50
N ILE A 98 -12.76 -1.98 2.46
CA ILE A 98 -12.07 -0.80 1.92
C ILE A 98 -13.05 0.22 1.36
N GLU A 99 -14.17 -0.21 0.76
CA GLU A 99 -15.18 0.70 0.23
C GLU A 99 -15.88 1.49 1.34
N TYR A 100 -16.12 0.88 2.50
CA TYR A 100 -16.65 1.58 3.66
C TYR A 100 -15.64 2.61 4.19
N ILE A 101 -14.38 2.20 4.38
CA ILE A 101 -13.31 3.08 4.88
C ILE A 101 -13.06 4.24 3.90
N SER A 102 -13.12 3.98 2.59
CA SER A 102 -12.93 5.02 1.57
C SER A 102 -14.00 6.11 1.59
N LYS A 103 -15.25 5.76 1.93
CA LYS A 103 -16.33 6.76 2.10
C LYS A 103 -16.01 7.69 3.27
N ILE A 104 -15.52 7.15 4.37
CA ILE A 104 -15.09 7.94 5.52
C ILE A 104 -13.92 8.85 5.15
N ALA A 105 -12.89 8.29 4.51
CA ALA A 105 -11.73 9.04 4.06
C ALA A 105 -12.11 10.17 3.11
N GLY A 106 -12.93 9.88 2.09
CA GLY A 106 -13.40 10.85 1.10
C GLY A 106 -14.24 11.97 1.69
N ALA A 107 -15.17 11.66 2.62
CA ALA A 107 -16.00 12.66 3.30
C ALA A 107 -15.18 13.65 4.14
N ASN A 108 -13.97 13.26 4.56
CA ASN A 108 -13.09 14.05 5.41
C ASN A 108 -11.82 14.54 4.71
N ASN A 109 -11.72 14.39 3.37
CA ASN A 109 -10.54 14.75 2.57
C ASN A 109 -9.23 14.10 3.07
N LEU A 110 -9.32 12.86 3.54
CA LEU A 110 -8.18 12.07 3.98
C LEU A 110 -7.66 11.20 2.85
N TYR A 111 -6.36 10.92 2.83
CA TYR A 111 -5.82 9.89 1.95
C TYR A 111 -6.14 8.50 2.50
N LEU A 112 -6.53 7.58 1.60
CA LEU A 112 -6.64 6.16 1.90
C LEU A 112 -5.43 5.42 1.33
N ILE A 113 -4.58 4.91 2.23
CA ILE A 113 -3.37 4.16 1.92
C ILE A 113 -3.61 2.69 2.27
N VAL A 114 -3.48 1.81 1.30
CA VAL A 114 -3.78 0.39 1.46
C VAL A 114 -2.51 -0.46 1.29
N ASP A 115 -2.20 -1.26 2.31
CA ASP A 115 -1.26 -2.37 2.18
C ASP A 115 -1.97 -3.58 1.57
N ALA A 116 -1.71 -3.81 0.29
CA ALA A 116 -2.27 -4.91 -0.49
C ALA A 116 -1.34 -6.14 -0.55
N SER A 117 -0.39 -6.26 0.38
CA SER A 117 0.60 -7.36 0.37
C SER A 117 -0.01 -8.75 0.38
N GLN A 118 -1.20 -8.93 0.96
CA GLN A 118 -1.91 -10.21 1.00
C GLN A 118 -3.03 -10.29 -0.04
N SER A 119 -3.55 -9.17 -0.50
CA SER A 119 -4.72 -9.12 -1.37
C SER A 119 -4.38 -9.02 -2.86
N ALA A 120 -3.27 -8.34 -3.21
CA ALA A 120 -2.84 -8.23 -4.60
C ALA A 120 -2.55 -9.62 -5.19
N GLY A 121 -3.33 -10.01 -6.20
CA GLY A 121 -3.26 -11.33 -6.82
C GLY A 121 -4.18 -12.40 -6.19
N SER A 122 -4.73 -12.18 -4.98
CA SER A 122 -5.67 -13.11 -4.31
C SER A 122 -7.12 -12.75 -4.54
N ILE A 123 -7.44 -11.46 -4.57
CA ILE A 123 -8.78 -10.92 -4.80
C ILE A 123 -8.74 -9.77 -5.80
N ASP A 124 -9.87 -9.49 -6.42
CA ASP A 124 -9.98 -8.34 -7.33
C ASP A 124 -9.82 -7.03 -6.55
N ILE A 125 -8.95 -6.15 -7.05
CA ILE A 125 -8.77 -4.79 -6.52
C ILE A 125 -8.95 -3.80 -7.67
N ASP A 126 -9.94 -2.94 -7.53
CA ASP A 126 -10.17 -1.80 -8.42
C ASP A 126 -10.01 -0.52 -7.58
N MET A 127 -8.85 0.12 -7.69
CA MET A 127 -8.51 1.27 -6.85
C MET A 127 -9.50 2.42 -7.03
N GLU A 128 -10.01 2.63 -8.24
CA GLU A 128 -10.95 3.71 -8.54
C GLU A 128 -12.30 3.45 -7.89
N LYS A 129 -12.88 2.25 -8.07
CA LYS A 129 -14.15 1.87 -7.45
C LYS A 129 -14.09 1.78 -5.94
N MET A 130 -12.97 1.24 -5.42
CA MET A 130 -12.76 1.10 -3.98
C MET A 130 -12.31 2.40 -3.32
N GLY A 131 -12.06 3.47 -4.10
CA GLY A 131 -11.65 4.78 -3.59
C GLY A 131 -10.27 4.78 -2.92
N ILE A 132 -9.37 3.90 -3.34
CA ILE A 132 -8.00 3.81 -2.83
C ILE A 132 -7.14 4.90 -3.49
N ASP A 133 -6.46 5.72 -2.69
CA ASP A 133 -5.57 6.76 -3.20
C ASP A 133 -4.16 6.23 -3.47
N ILE A 134 -3.64 5.42 -2.55
CA ILE A 134 -2.30 4.84 -2.62
C ILE A 134 -2.38 3.36 -2.25
N LEU A 135 -1.84 2.50 -3.11
CA LEU A 135 -1.77 1.07 -2.86
C LEU A 135 -0.31 0.63 -2.88
N CYS A 136 0.10 -0.12 -1.84
CA CYS A 136 1.42 -0.73 -1.77
C CYS A 136 1.29 -2.26 -1.87
N PHE A 137 2.15 -2.90 -2.68
CA PHE A 137 2.09 -4.33 -2.90
C PHE A 137 3.48 -4.99 -2.91
N THR A 138 3.50 -6.31 -2.78
CA THR A 138 4.71 -7.14 -2.94
C THR A 138 4.50 -8.19 -4.02
N GLY A 139 5.51 -8.42 -4.85
CA GLY A 139 5.39 -9.33 -5.99
C GLY A 139 5.49 -10.82 -5.64
N HIS A 140 6.20 -11.18 -4.56
CA HIS A 140 6.57 -12.56 -4.24
C HIS A 140 5.50 -13.38 -3.50
N LYS A 141 4.31 -12.82 -3.31
CA LYS A 141 3.15 -13.50 -2.72
C LYS A 141 2.16 -13.94 -3.84
N ALA A 142 0.90 -13.59 -3.70
CA ALA A 142 -0.14 -14.02 -4.65
C ALA A 142 -0.03 -13.43 -6.06
N LEU A 143 0.90 -12.51 -6.31
CA LEU A 143 1.24 -12.07 -7.66
C LEU A 143 2.21 -13.02 -8.39
N PHE A 144 2.66 -14.11 -7.75
CA PHE A 144 3.56 -15.13 -8.33
C PHE A 144 4.89 -14.59 -8.87
N GLY A 145 5.27 -13.37 -8.51
CA GLY A 145 6.53 -12.77 -8.89
C GLY A 145 7.70 -13.22 -8.00
N PRO A 146 8.93 -12.95 -8.41
CA PRO A 146 10.11 -13.26 -7.60
C PRO A 146 10.27 -12.34 -6.39
N GLY A 147 11.07 -12.78 -5.42
CA GLY A 147 11.53 -11.92 -4.32
C GLY A 147 12.27 -10.69 -4.84
N GLY A 148 12.25 -9.60 -4.08
CA GLY A 148 12.86 -8.34 -4.50
C GLY A 148 12.03 -7.54 -5.51
N THR A 149 10.71 -7.77 -5.53
CA THR A 149 9.74 -7.03 -6.33
C THR A 149 8.55 -6.57 -5.49
N GLY A 150 8.07 -5.39 -5.76
CA GLY A 150 6.91 -4.75 -5.16
C GLY A 150 6.67 -3.40 -5.81
N GLY A 151 5.75 -2.64 -5.29
CA GLY A 151 5.48 -1.32 -5.84
C GLY A 151 4.46 -0.52 -5.08
N ILE A 152 4.34 0.71 -5.54
CA ILE A 152 3.33 1.68 -5.14
C ILE A 152 2.51 2.00 -6.39
N VAL A 153 1.20 2.06 -6.25
CA VAL A 153 0.30 2.56 -7.30
C VAL A 153 -0.44 3.77 -6.75
N LEU A 154 -0.40 4.86 -7.49
CA LEU A 154 -1.10 6.10 -7.16
C LEU A 154 -2.35 6.23 -8.03
N ASN A 155 -3.50 6.54 -7.43
CA ASN A 155 -4.75 6.77 -8.16
C ASN A 155 -4.99 8.25 -8.46
N LYS A 156 -4.38 9.14 -7.66
CA LYS A 156 -4.48 10.60 -7.77
C LYS A 156 -3.11 11.23 -7.99
N ASP A 157 -3.10 12.51 -8.33
CA ASP A 157 -1.88 13.31 -8.35
C ASP A 157 -1.51 13.71 -6.92
N ILE A 158 -0.78 12.82 -6.25
CA ILE A 158 -0.33 12.98 -4.88
C ILE A 158 1.16 13.27 -4.90
N ILE A 159 1.58 14.33 -4.21
CA ILE A 159 3.01 14.64 -4.08
C ILE A 159 3.55 13.91 -2.85
N ILE A 160 4.47 12.97 -3.11
CA ILE A 160 5.23 12.25 -2.07
C ILE A 160 6.66 12.76 -2.13
N ASP A 161 7.18 13.24 -1.02
CA ASP A 161 8.58 13.68 -0.96
C ASP A 161 9.52 12.50 -1.13
N THR A 162 10.69 12.77 -1.69
CA THR A 162 11.70 11.75 -1.95
C THR A 162 12.21 11.16 -0.63
N PHE A 163 12.10 9.84 -0.50
CA PHE A 163 12.64 9.08 0.63
C PHE A 163 14.11 8.69 0.39
N LYS A 164 14.42 8.36 -0.85
CA LYS A 164 15.73 7.94 -1.31
C LYS A 164 16.10 8.77 -2.54
N VAL A 165 17.31 9.29 -2.59
CA VAL A 165 17.83 10.08 -3.71
C VAL A 165 19.06 9.41 -4.30
N GLY A 166 19.28 9.55 -5.60
CA GLY A 166 20.43 8.96 -6.29
C GLY A 166 20.21 8.84 -7.79
N GLY A 167 21.01 8.00 -8.44
CA GLY A 167 20.91 7.81 -9.88
C GLY A 167 19.55 7.29 -10.29
N SER A 168 18.91 7.99 -11.23
CA SER A 168 17.59 7.66 -11.79
C SER A 168 17.65 7.23 -13.26
N GLY A 169 18.85 7.26 -13.87
CA GLY A 169 19.03 6.99 -15.31
C GLY A 169 18.63 8.14 -16.22
N VAL A 170 18.07 9.23 -15.67
CA VAL A 170 17.63 10.44 -16.41
C VAL A 170 18.19 11.69 -15.74
N GLN A 171 18.27 12.81 -16.49
CA GLN A 171 18.68 14.13 -15.98
C GLN A 171 20.04 14.12 -15.23
N SER A 172 21.04 13.40 -15.74
CA SER A 172 22.30 13.11 -15.05
C SER A 172 23.11 14.35 -14.62
N PHE A 173 22.87 15.51 -15.19
CA PHE A 173 23.50 16.77 -14.81
C PHE A 173 22.71 17.58 -13.79
N ASN A 174 21.47 17.19 -13.47
CA ASN A 174 20.67 17.83 -12.45
C ASN A 174 21.18 17.42 -11.05
N LYS A 175 21.32 18.38 -10.15
CA LYS A 175 21.74 18.14 -8.76
C LYS A 175 20.59 17.63 -7.87
N GLU A 176 19.36 17.82 -8.31
CA GLU A 176 18.17 17.41 -7.59
C GLU A 176 17.57 16.15 -8.18
N GLN A 177 16.84 15.38 -7.35
CA GLN A 177 16.10 14.23 -7.80
C GLN A 177 15.02 14.68 -8.82
N PRO A 178 14.75 13.90 -9.90
CA PRO A 178 13.68 14.25 -10.84
C PRO A 178 12.34 14.48 -10.15
N GLY A 179 11.58 15.47 -10.62
CA GLY A 179 10.28 15.82 -10.05
C GLY A 179 9.14 14.91 -10.45
N GLU A 180 9.28 14.16 -11.54
CA GLU A 180 8.20 13.42 -12.19
C GLU A 180 8.20 11.94 -11.78
N TYR A 181 7.02 11.36 -11.66
CA TYR A 181 6.85 9.93 -11.44
C TYR A 181 7.11 9.13 -12.73
N PRO A 182 7.59 7.87 -12.63
CA PRO A 182 7.96 7.17 -11.39
C PRO A 182 9.36 7.53 -10.87
N THR A 183 10.21 8.19 -11.68
CA THR A 183 11.64 8.44 -11.41
C THR A 183 11.89 9.26 -10.15
N ARG A 184 10.92 10.08 -9.73
CA ARG A 184 10.95 10.83 -8.46
C ARG A 184 11.21 9.92 -7.26
N LEU A 185 10.61 8.73 -7.24
CA LEU A 185 10.69 7.78 -6.12
C LEU A 185 11.53 6.54 -6.41
N GLU A 186 11.99 6.37 -7.66
CA GLU A 186 12.84 5.28 -8.10
C GLU A 186 14.30 5.73 -8.16
N ALA A 187 15.05 5.54 -7.09
CA ALA A 187 16.47 5.83 -7.06
C ALA A 187 17.30 4.54 -7.01
N GLY A 188 18.29 4.45 -7.88
CA GLY A 188 19.13 3.28 -8.10
C GLY A 188 18.61 2.39 -9.22
N THR A 189 19.45 1.47 -9.70
CA THR A 189 19.07 0.51 -10.74
C THR A 189 17.98 -0.40 -10.24
N LEU A 190 16.86 -0.45 -10.97
CA LEU A 190 15.73 -1.32 -10.64
C LEU A 190 16.08 -2.79 -10.89
N ASN A 191 15.38 -3.70 -10.20
CA ASN A 191 15.46 -5.13 -10.43
C ASN A 191 14.71 -5.53 -11.72
N ILE A 192 15.27 -5.19 -12.89
CA ILE A 192 14.62 -5.39 -14.19
C ILE A 192 14.23 -6.85 -14.41
N MET A 193 15.10 -7.79 -14.04
CA MET A 193 14.82 -9.22 -14.18
C MET A 193 13.65 -9.66 -13.28
N GLY A 194 13.62 -9.15 -12.05
CA GLY A 194 12.51 -9.41 -11.14
C GLY A 194 11.20 -8.80 -11.63
N ILE A 195 11.23 -7.57 -12.16
CA ILE A 195 10.05 -6.89 -12.72
C ILE A 195 9.50 -7.68 -13.92
N ALA A 196 10.37 -8.18 -14.81
CA ALA A 196 9.96 -9.05 -15.91
C ALA A 196 9.31 -10.34 -15.40
N GLY A 197 9.87 -10.96 -14.37
CA GLY A 197 9.29 -12.14 -13.71
C GLY A 197 7.95 -11.85 -13.04
N LEU A 198 7.79 -10.66 -12.43
CA LEU A 198 6.51 -10.21 -11.89
C LEU A 198 5.46 -10.05 -13.01
N GLY A 199 5.86 -9.49 -14.17
CA GLY A 199 5.00 -9.41 -15.36
C GLY A 199 4.48 -10.79 -15.78
N ALA A 200 5.36 -11.78 -15.87
CA ALA A 200 4.97 -13.15 -16.18
C ALA A 200 3.99 -13.76 -15.13
N GLY A 201 4.18 -13.44 -13.85
CA GLY A 201 3.24 -13.84 -12.80
C GLY A 201 1.84 -13.21 -12.97
N ILE A 202 1.80 -11.93 -13.33
CA ILE A 202 0.55 -11.22 -13.64
C ILE A 202 -0.14 -11.79 -14.88
N ASP A 203 0.62 -12.10 -15.93
CA ASP A 203 0.10 -12.74 -17.15
C ASP A 203 -0.52 -14.10 -16.83
N PHE A 204 0.14 -14.91 -15.99
CA PHE A 204 -0.44 -16.17 -15.48
C PHE A 204 -1.76 -15.96 -14.74
N ILE A 205 -1.84 -14.94 -13.86
CA ILE A 205 -3.09 -14.62 -13.16
C ILE A 205 -4.18 -14.22 -14.14
N ASN A 206 -3.86 -13.43 -15.16
CA ASN A 206 -4.82 -13.01 -16.19
C ASN A 206 -5.30 -14.18 -17.04
N GLU A 207 -4.43 -15.13 -17.38
CA GLU A 207 -4.76 -16.33 -18.14
C GLU A 207 -5.66 -17.28 -17.35
N VAL A 208 -5.29 -17.59 -16.12
CA VAL A 208 -6.06 -18.52 -15.26
C VAL A 208 -7.33 -17.86 -14.71
N GLY A 209 -7.29 -16.58 -14.46
CA GLY A 209 -8.33 -15.79 -13.82
C GLY A 209 -8.27 -15.84 -12.29
N ILE A 210 -8.20 -14.67 -11.67
CA ILE A 210 -8.07 -14.51 -10.20
C ILE A 210 -9.16 -15.27 -9.43
N LYS A 211 -10.40 -15.30 -9.94
CA LYS A 211 -11.52 -16.04 -9.33
C LYS A 211 -11.31 -17.55 -9.32
N ASN A 212 -10.65 -18.09 -10.35
CA ASN A 212 -10.33 -19.52 -10.43
C ASN A 212 -9.21 -19.88 -9.45
N ILE A 213 -8.20 -19.01 -9.32
CA ILE A 213 -7.12 -19.13 -8.34
C ILE A 213 -7.74 -19.17 -6.94
N HIS A 214 -8.52 -18.15 -6.58
CA HIS A 214 -9.18 -18.06 -5.28
C HIS A 214 -10.08 -19.28 -4.98
N LYS A 215 -10.87 -19.72 -5.97
CA LYS A 215 -11.69 -20.94 -5.83
C LYS A 215 -10.86 -22.18 -5.51
N LYS A 216 -9.68 -22.30 -6.12
CA LYS A 216 -8.75 -23.41 -5.87
C LYS A 216 -8.17 -23.33 -4.47
N GLU A 217 -7.75 -22.16 -4.01
CA GLU A 217 -7.25 -21.92 -2.66
C GLU A 217 -8.29 -22.28 -1.62
N MET A 218 -9.54 -21.79 -1.76
CA MET A 218 -10.65 -22.10 -0.87
C MET A 218 -11.02 -23.59 -0.87
N TYR A 219 -10.91 -24.27 -2.02
CA TYR A 219 -11.10 -25.72 -2.08
C TYR A 219 -10.03 -26.47 -1.29
N LEU A 220 -8.78 -26.04 -1.37
CA LEU A 220 -7.69 -26.67 -0.63
C LEU A 220 -7.79 -26.38 0.87
N LEU A 221 -8.13 -25.16 1.26
CA LEU A 221 -8.33 -24.76 2.66
C LEU A 221 -9.41 -25.61 3.35
N LYS A 222 -10.51 -25.95 2.65
CA LYS A 222 -11.57 -26.79 3.21
C LYS A 222 -11.17 -28.25 3.45
N ARG A 223 -10.01 -28.67 2.96
CA ARG A 223 -9.48 -30.03 3.11
C ARG A 223 -8.44 -30.16 4.22
N LEU A 224 -8.00 -29.03 4.79
CA LEU A 224 -7.15 -28.97 5.97
C LEU A 224 -7.97 -29.00 7.24
#